data_1445816e59edf5c516e1b1daf8a61bdb
#
_entry.id   1445816e59edf5c516e1b1daf8a61bdb
#
_cell.length_a   1.000
_cell.length_b   1.000
_cell.length_c   1.000
_cell.angle_alpha   90.00
_cell.angle_beta   90.00
_cell.angle_gamma   90.00
#
_symmetry.space_group_name_H-M   'P 1'
#
loop_
_entity.id
_entity.type
_entity.pdbx_description
1 polymer ?
#
loop_
_entity_poly.entity_id
_entity_poly.type
_entity_poly.pdbx_seq_one_letter_code
_entity_poly.pdbx_strand_id
1 'polypeptide(L)'
;MKIAVLPGDGIGTEIVAEAVKVLHALDLKFEMEEALVGGAAYEAHGHPLPESTLKLAKESDAILFGAVGDWKYDKLERSLRPVQAMLGLRKSLGLFANFRPAICYEELVGASSLKPELISGLDILIIRELTGDIYFGQPRGRRVATDGHFPGAEEAFDTMRYSRPEIERIAHVAFQAARKRSQKVTSVDKSNVLETFQFWKDVVTDVHKEYPDVALDHMYVDNAAMQLVKEPKKFDVVVTGNMFGDILSDEASMLTGSIGMLPSASLNSQNQGLYEPSHGSAPDIAGKGIANPLATILSAAMMLRFSLNQAESADRIETAVKSVLASGLRTVDIWSEGTHKVSTREMGEAVVKAITKTTKG
;
A
#
# COMPACT_ATOMS: atom_id res chain seq x y z
N MET A 1 -19.87 -6.53 -10.79
CA MET A 1 -18.82 -6.12 -9.84
C MET A 1 -18.84 -4.61 -9.80
N LYS A 2 -19.21 -4.04 -8.64
CA LYS A 2 -19.28 -2.58 -8.45
C LYS A 2 -17.96 -2.07 -7.87
N ILE A 3 -17.36 -1.06 -8.51
CA ILE A 3 -16.07 -0.48 -8.11
C ILE A 3 -16.28 1.02 -7.90
N ALA A 4 -15.98 1.51 -6.69
CA ALA A 4 -15.85 2.93 -6.45
C ALA A 4 -14.47 3.40 -6.96
N VAL A 5 -14.46 4.39 -7.84
CA VAL A 5 -13.23 4.98 -8.39
C VAL A 5 -13.04 6.34 -7.74
N LEU A 6 -11.98 6.48 -6.96
CA LEU A 6 -11.67 7.66 -6.17
C LEU A 6 -10.28 8.23 -6.55
N PRO A 7 -10.18 9.02 -7.64
CA PRO A 7 -8.88 9.49 -8.15
C PRO A 7 -8.13 10.37 -7.16
N GLY A 8 -8.83 11.23 -6.43
CA GLY A 8 -8.24 12.14 -5.43
C GLY A 8 -7.51 13.33 -6.03
N ASP A 9 -6.26 13.55 -5.59
CA ASP A 9 -5.50 14.77 -5.84
C ASP A 9 -4.23 14.48 -6.67
N GLY A 10 -3.64 15.54 -7.20
CA GLY A 10 -2.34 15.50 -7.85
C GLY A 10 -2.28 14.51 -9.00
N ILE A 11 -1.26 13.65 -9.02
CA ILE A 11 -1.11 12.62 -10.06
C ILE A 11 -2.18 11.52 -9.98
N GLY A 12 -2.97 11.45 -8.89
CA GLY A 12 -4.01 10.45 -8.71
C GLY A 12 -4.99 10.39 -9.88
N THR A 13 -5.39 11.54 -10.41
CA THR A 13 -6.29 11.62 -11.58
C THR A 13 -5.69 11.00 -12.84
N GLU A 14 -4.38 11.21 -13.07
CA GLU A 14 -3.68 10.69 -14.25
C GLU A 14 -3.49 9.18 -14.18
N ILE A 15 -3.00 8.67 -13.04
CA ILE A 15 -2.67 7.25 -12.88
C ILE A 15 -3.91 6.36 -12.76
N VAL A 16 -4.98 6.84 -12.11
CA VAL A 16 -6.26 6.12 -12.03
C VAL A 16 -6.93 6.02 -13.40
N ALA A 17 -6.87 7.07 -14.21
CA ALA A 17 -7.39 7.04 -15.57
C ALA A 17 -6.74 5.91 -16.41
N GLU A 18 -5.43 5.68 -16.26
CA GLU A 18 -4.75 4.57 -16.96
C GLU A 18 -5.15 3.20 -16.38
N ALA A 19 -5.31 3.05 -15.07
CA ALA A 19 -5.78 1.81 -14.47
C ALA A 19 -7.23 1.48 -14.90
N VAL A 20 -8.11 2.47 -15.01
CA VAL A 20 -9.47 2.29 -15.52
C VAL A 20 -9.48 1.82 -16.97
N LYS A 21 -8.60 2.37 -17.83
CA LYS A 21 -8.45 1.87 -19.22
C LYS A 21 -8.02 0.40 -19.26
N VAL A 22 -7.09 0.01 -18.38
CA VAL A 22 -6.64 -1.38 -18.25
C VAL A 22 -7.78 -2.29 -17.82
N LEU A 23 -8.61 -1.88 -16.86
CA LEU A 23 -9.79 -2.64 -16.43
C LEU A 23 -10.81 -2.79 -17.59
N HIS A 24 -11.04 -1.74 -18.37
CA HIS A 24 -11.91 -1.80 -19.56
C HIS A 24 -11.38 -2.71 -20.67
N ALA A 25 -10.07 -2.96 -20.73
CA ALA A 25 -9.47 -3.87 -21.71
C ALA A 25 -9.64 -5.36 -21.36
N LEU A 26 -10.14 -5.67 -20.16
CA LEU A 26 -10.48 -7.02 -19.74
C LEU A 26 -11.91 -7.36 -20.19
N ASP A 27 -12.16 -8.63 -20.50
CA ASP A 27 -13.49 -9.13 -20.86
C ASP A 27 -14.39 -9.33 -19.64
N LEU A 28 -14.45 -8.31 -18.76
CA LEU A 28 -15.21 -8.33 -17.52
C LEU A 28 -16.23 -7.18 -17.49
N LYS A 29 -17.38 -7.45 -16.84
CA LYS A 29 -18.41 -6.42 -16.64
C LYS A 29 -18.20 -5.73 -15.29
N PHE A 30 -17.74 -4.50 -15.36
CA PHE A 30 -17.62 -3.62 -14.21
C PHE A 30 -18.70 -2.54 -14.24
N GLU A 31 -19.24 -2.24 -13.09
CA GLU A 31 -19.98 -1.01 -12.78
C GLU A 31 -19.02 -0.10 -12.00
N MET A 32 -18.42 0.84 -12.70
CA MET A 32 -17.47 1.79 -12.12
C MET A 32 -18.13 3.15 -11.93
N GLU A 33 -18.13 3.64 -10.70
CA GLU A 33 -18.68 4.93 -10.33
C GLU A 33 -17.61 5.80 -9.71
N GLU A 34 -17.38 7.00 -10.29
CA GLU A 34 -16.37 7.93 -9.82
C GLU A 34 -16.95 8.90 -8.81
N ALA A 35 -16.20 9.21 -7.74
CA ALA A 35 -16.56 10.22 -6.75
C ALA A 35 -15.33 11.02 -6.30
N LEU A 36 -15.60 12.25 -5.84
CA LEU A 36 -14.57 13.14 -5.32
C LEU A 36 -14.12 12.71 -3.92
N VAL A 37 -12.82 12.81 -3.68
CA VAL A 37 -12.18 12.50 -2.39
C VAL A 37 -10.95 13.42 -2.21
N GLY A 38 -10.52 13.62 -0.97
CA GLY A 38 -9.33 14.40 -0.67
C GLY A 38 -9.52 15.91 -0.84
N GLY A 39 -8.52 16.57 -1.38
CA GLY A 39 -8.54 18.01 -1.62
C GLY A 39 -9.56 18.42 -2.66
N ALA A 40 -9.74 17.62 -3.73
CA ALA A 40 -10.77 17.86 -4.74
C ALA A 40 -12.18 17.87 -4.12
N ALA A 41 -12.46 16.94 -3.20
CA ALA A 41 -13.72 16.93 -2.47
C ALA A 41 -13.85 18.11 -1.50
N TYR A 42 -12.78 18.48 -0.83
CA TYR A 42 -12.77 19.65 0.05
C TYR A 42 -13.08 20.95 -0.72
N GLU A 43 -12.51 21.15 -1.89
CA GLU A 43 -12.78 22.32 -2.72
C GLU A 43 -14.24 22.37 -3.19
N ALA A 44 -14.83 21.22 -3.52
CA ALA A 44 -16.19 21.15 -4.01
C ALA A 44 -17.25 21.19 -2.89
N HIS A 45 -16.97 20.60 -1.73
CA HIS A 45 -17.96 20.31 -0.69
C HIS A 45 -17.58 20.80 0.72
N GLY A 46 -16.37 21.36 0.92
CA GLY A 46 -15.87 21.80 2.23
C GLY A 46 -15.43 20.65 3.15
N HIS A 47 -15.41 19.41 2.67
CA HIS A 47 -15.04 18.23 3.44
C HIS A 47 -14.27 17.21 2.57
N PRO A 48 -13.14 16.63 3.04
CA PRO A 48 -12.30 15.74 2.24
C PRO A 48 -12.94 14.38 1.94
N LEU A 49 -13.92 13.95 2.72
CA LEU A 49 -14.69 12.72 2.51
C LEU A 49 -16.20 13.02 2.61
N PRO A 50 -16.87 13.41 1.52
CA PRO A 50 -18.31 13.60 1.51
C PRO A 50 -19.07 12.33 1.88
N GLU A 51 -20.24 12.48 2.48
CA GLU A 51 -21.08 11.35 2.88
C GLU A 51 -21.50 10.50 1.67
N SER A 52 -21.74 11.11 0.51
CA SER A 52 -22.05 10.42 -0.75
C SER A 52 -20.87 9.52 -1.19
N THR A 53 -19.64 10.01 -1.12
CA THR A 53 -18.44 9.22 -1.44
C THR A 53 -18.25 8.06 -0.48
N LEU A 54 -18.46 8.29 0.83
CA LEU A 54 -18.39 7.23 1.83
C LEU A 54 -19.48 6.17 1.62
N LYS A 55 -20.71 6.59 1.27
CA LYS A 55 -21.79 5.68 0.93
C LYS A 55 -21.46 4.83 -0.28
N LEU A 56 -20.99 5.44 -1.37
CA LEU A 56 -20.55 4.73 -2.57
C LEU A 56 -19.48 3.68 -2.23
N ALA A 57 -18.47 4.06 -1.45
CA ALA A 57 -17.39 3.14 -1.04
C ALA A 57 -17.93 1.93 -0.24
N LYS A 58 -18.91 2.15 0.67
CA LYS A 58 -19.54 1.08 1.44
C LYS A 58 -20.39 0.12 0.60
N GLU A 59 -21.02 0.63 -0.45
CA GLU A 59 -21.91 -0.13 -1.34
C GLU A 59 -21.17 -0.81 -2.50
N SER A 60 -19.85 -0.59 -2.64
CA SER A 60 -19.03 -1.16 -3.68
C SER A 60 -18.32 -2.42 -3.22
N ASP A 61 -18.08 -3.35 -4.16
CA ASP A 61 -17.32 -4.58 -3.89
C ASP A 61 -15.82 -4.26 -3.59
N ALA A 62 -15.31 -3.20 -4.21
CA ALA A 62 -13.93 -2.73 -4.03
C ALA A 62 -13.80 -1.23 -4.35
N ILE A 63 -12.72 -0.62 -3.86
CA ILE A 63 -12.39 0.78 -4.06
C ILE A 63 -11.04 0.88 -4.78
N LEU A 64 -11.02 1.47 -5.98
CA LEU A 64 -9.80 1.89 -6.66
C LEU A 64 -9.53 3.35 -6.29
N PHE A 65 -8.45 3.57 -5.55
CA PHE A 65 -8.09 4.85 -4.98
C PHE A 65 -6.78 5.36 -5.63
N GLY A 66 -6.72 6.66 -5.91
CA GLY A 66 -5.49 7.27 -6.44
C GLY A 66 -4.58 7.75 -5.31
N ALA A 67 -4.60 9.05 -5.07
CA ALA A 67 -3.80 9.66 -4.00
C ALA A 67 -4.48 10.92 -3.47
N VAL A 68 -4.14 11.35 -2.25
CA VAL A 68 -4.69 12.58 -1.66
C VAL A 68 -3.59 13.43 -1.03
N GLY A 69 -3.80 14.74 -1.08
CA GLY A 69 -2.91 15.72 -0.47
C GLY A 69 -2.28 16.68 -1.46
N ASP A 70 -2.01 17.89 -0.96
CA ASP A 70 -1.25 18.94 -1.61
C ASP A 70 -0.80 19.91 -0.50
N TRP A 71 0.37 20.52 -0.64
CA TRP A 71 0.91 21.51 0.31
C TRP A 71 -0.03 22.69 0.58
N LYS A 72 -0.88 23.04 -0.38
CA LYS A 72 -1.88 24.11 -0.23
C LYS A 72 -2.87 23.85 0.92
N TYR A 73 -3.03 22.59 1.34
CA TYR A 73 -3.93 22.19 2.43
C TYR A 73 -3.25 22.08 3.81
N ASP A 74 -1.95 22.30 3.92
CA ASP A 74 -1.21 22.15 5.19
C ASP A 74 -1.67 23.10 6.30
N LYS A 75 -2.23 24.26 5.90
CA LYS A 75 -2.76 25.25 6.83
C LYS A 75 -4.19 24.97 7.29
N LEU A 76 -4.86 23.98 6.70
CA LEU A 76 -6.22 23.62 7.14
C LEU A 76 -6.18 23.00 8.52
N GLU A 77 -7.32 23.10 9.22
CA GLU A 77 -7.58 22.33 10.41
C GLU A 77 -7.35 20.84 10.13
N ARG A 78 -6.76 20.13 11.09
CA ARG A 78 -6.34 18.72 10.91
C ARG A 78 -7.48 17.83 10.42
N SER A 79 -8.72 18.06 10.90
CA SER A 79 -9.93 17.32 10.52
C SER A 79 -10.33 17.49 9.04
N LEU A 80 -9.91 18.60 8.40
CA LEU A 80 -10.26 18.95 7.02
C LEU A 80 -9.12 18.68 6.02
N ARG A 81 -7.98 18.18 6.48
CA ARG A 81 -6.86 17.86 5.57
C ARG A 81 -7.20 16.64 4.71
N PRO A 82 -6.77 16.62 3.43
CA PRO A 82 -7.08 15.53 2.50
C PRO A 82 -6.80 14.11 3.01
N VAL A 83 -5.73 13.93 3.79
CA VAL A 83 -5.36 12.62 4.38
C VAL A 83 -6.46 12.03 5.26
N GLN A 84 -7.33 12.87 5.84
CA GLN A 84 -8.46 12.40 6.66
C GLN A 84 -9.48 11.60 5.85
N ALA A 85 -9.56 11.81 4.53
CA ALA A 85 -10.40 10.99 3.67
C ALA A 85 -9.97 9.53 3.66
N MET A 86 -8.68 9.28 3.47
CA MET A 86 -8.11 7.92 3.48
C MET A 86 -8.27 7.26 4.86
N LEU A 87 -7.96 7.98 5.94
CA LEU A 87 -8.12 7.48 7.31
C LEU A 87 -9.59 7.19 7.63
N GLY A 88 -10.50 8.06 7.17
CA GLY A 88 -11.95 7.89 7.31
C GLY A 88 -12.49 6.66 6.57
N LEU A 89 -12.05 6.43 5.34
CA LEU A 89 -12.38 5.23 4.55
C LEU A 89 -11.86 3.96 5.25
N ARG A 90 -10.59 3.92 5.63
CA ARG A 90 -10.00 2.75 6.34
C ARG A 90 -10.78 2.40 7.60
N LYS A 91 -11.10 3.41 8.41
CA LYS A 91 -11.88 3.23 9.65
C LYS A 91 -13.31 2.78 9.37
N SER A 92 -14.01 3.43 8.44
CA SER A 92 -15.43 3.18 8.17
C SER A 92 -15.70 1.83 7.50
N LEU A 93 -14.73 1.31 6.75
CA LEU A 93 -14.79 0.02 6.07
C LEU A 93 -14.13 -1.10 6.89
N GLY A 94 -13.54 -0.79 8.04
CA GLY A 94 -12.86 -1.77 8.89
C GLY A 94 -11.62 -2.38 8.23
N LEU A 95 -10.92 -1.62 7.41
CA LEU A 95 -9.71 -2.09 6.72
C LEU A 95 -8.56 -2.20 7.72
N PHE A 96 -8.14 -3.41 8.04
CA PHE A 96 -7.11 -3.64 9.05
C PHE A 96 -5.82 -4.23 8.51
N ALA A 97 -5.87 -4.95 7.39
CA ALA A 97 -4.71 -5.63 6.82
C ALA A 97 -4.25 -4.91 5.56
N ASN A 98 -3.07 -4.30 5.60
CA ASN A 98 -2.47 -3.65 4.45
C ASN A 98 -1.36 -4.52 3.87
N PHE A 99 -1.57 -4.93 2.62
CA PHE A 99 -0.64 -5.73 1.84
C PHE A 99 0.22 -4.81 0.99
N ARG A 100 1.52 -4.85 1.19
CA ARG A 100 2.54 -4.07 0.46
C ARG A 100 3.60 -5.00 -0.11
N PRO A 101 3.39 -5.53 -1.33
CA PRO A 101 4.41 -6.33 -2.00
C PRO A 101 5.56 -5.45 -2.48
N ALA A 102 6.79 -5.90 -2.27
CA ALA A 102 8.01 -5.32 -2.82
C ALA A 102 8.66 -6.36 -3.73
N ILE A 103 8.35 -6.26 -5.02
CA ILE A 103 8.81 -7.17 -6.07
C ILE A 103 9.81 -6.45 -6.95
N CYS A 104 11.02 -6.99 -7.09
CA CYS A 104 12.00 -6.47 -8.03
C CYS A 104 11.83 -7.17 -9.39
N TYR A 105 11.45 -6.39 -10.39
CA TYR A 105 11.41 -6.86 -11.77
C TYR A 105 12.82 -6.96 -12.33
N GLU A 106 13.16 -8.05 -13.00
CA GLU A 106 14.50 -8.26 -13.59
C GLU A 106 14.91 -7.11 -14.53
N GLU A 107 13.94 -6.54 -15.24
CA GLU A 107 14.12 -5.42 -16.16
C GLU A 107 14.44 -4.09 -15.44
N LEU A 108 14.23 -4.03 -14.11
CA LEU A 108 14.43 -2.83 -13.28
C LEU A 108 15.55 -3.00 -12.26
N VAL A 109 16.23 -4.13 -12.23
CA VAL A 109 17.35 -4.37 -11.31
C VAL A 109 18.42 -3.26 -11.36
N GLY A 110 18.68 -2.73 -12.56
CA GLY A 110 19.62 -1.62 -12.76
C GLY A 110 19.14 -0.24 -12.26
N ALA A 111 17.85 -0.10 -11.92
CA ALA A 111 17.28 1.14 -11.39
C ALA A 111 17.39 1.26 -9.86
N SER A 112 17.70 0.15 -9.18
CA SER A 112 17.91 0.14 -7.74
C SER A 112 19.26 0.73 -7.34
N SER A 113 19.31 1.30 -6.14
CA SER A 113 20.57 1.74 -5.52
C SER A 113 21.41 0.59 -4.94
N LEU A 114 20.82 -0.61 -4.84
CA LEU A 114 21.51 -1.81 -4.36
C LEU A 114 22.13 -2.59 -5.51
N LYS A 115 23.12 -3.43 -5.16
CA LYS A 115 23.75 -4.33 -6.12
C LYS A 115 22.77 -5.34 -6.68
N PRO A 116 22.81 -5.64 -7.99
CA PRO A 116 21.92 -6.60 -8.64
C PRO A 116 21.77 -7.94 -7.94
N GLU A 117 22.87 -8.52 -7.45
CA GLU A 117 22.88 -9.81 -6.77
C GLU A 117 22.08 -9.84 -5.47
N LEU A 118 21.84 -8.68 -4.84
CA LEU A 118 21.05 -8.57 -3.62
C LEU A 118 19.56 -8.57 -3.90
N ILE A 119 19.12 -8.03 -5.05
CA ILE A 119 17.72 -7.72 -5.33
C ILE A 119 17.10 -8.49 -6.50
N SER A 120 17.91 -9.06 -7.42
CA SER A 120 17.39 -9.90 -8.50
C SER A 120 16.56 -11.05 -7.94
N GLY A 121 15.30 -11.19 -8.41
CA GLY A 121 14.33 -12.17 -7.90
C GLY A 121 13.76 -11.85 -6.51
N LEU A 122 13.89 -10.60 -6.02
CA LEU A 122 13.31 -10.20 -4.74
C LEU A 122 11.77 -10.20 -4.83
N ASP A 123 11.13 -10.83 -3.85
CA ASP A 123 9.69 -10.85 -3.65
C ASP A 123 9.38 -10.91 -2.15
N ILE A 124 9.14 -9.76 -1.55
CA ILE A 124 8.76 -9.59 -0.15
C ILE A 124 7.30 -9.13 -0.08
N LEU A 125 6.54 -9.70 0.83
CA LEU A 125 5.20 -9.21 1.18
C LEU A 125 5.22 -8.65 2.60
N ILE A 126 5.04 -7.34 2.75
CA ILE A 126 4.87 -6.70 4.06
C ILE A 126 3.37 -6.60 4.35
N ILE A 127 2.95 -7.15 5.48
CA ILE A 127 1.59 -7.09 6.01
C ILE A 127 1.61 -6.19 7.23
N ARG A 128 1.04 -4.98 7.05
CA ARG A 128 0.94 -3.92 8.04
C ARG A 128 -0.43 -3.92 8.67
N GLU A 129 -0.51 -3.94 10.00
CA GLU A 129 -1.75 -3.67 10.72
C GLU A 129 -2.10 -2.17 10.61
N LEU A 130 -3.37 -1.82 10.31
CA LEU A 130 -3.75 -0.43 10.00
C LEU A 130 -4.59 0.27 11.07
N THR A 131 -5.09 -0.42 12.08
CA THR A 131 -6.14 0.13 12.95
C THR A 131 -5.70 0.48 14.35
N GLY A 132 -4.55 -0.02 14.78
CA GLY A 132 -3.96 0.22 16.08
C GLY A 132 -2.73 1.12 16.06
N ASP A 133 -1.85 0.86 17.02
CA ASP A 133 -0.57 1.53 17.19
C ASP A 133 -0.70 2.99 17.69
N ILE A 134 0.39 3.73 17.60
CA ILE A 134 0.49 5.14 17.96
C ILE A 134 -0.36 6.06 17.07
N TYR A 135 -0.76 5.59 15.87
CA TYR A 135 -1.55 6.38 14.92
C TYR A 135 -2.97 6.64 15.43
N PHE A 136 -3.54 5.72 16.20
CA PHE A 136 -4.93 5.79 16.65
C PHE A 136 -5.09 5.70 18.17
N GLY A 137 -4.02 5.44 18.91
CA GLY A 137 -4.06 5.30 20.35
C GLY A 137 -4.51 6.57 21.09
N GLN A 138 -5.22 6.38 22.19
CA GLN A 138 -5.72 7.42 23.07
C GLN A 138 -5.27 7.10 24.50
N PRO A 139 -5.01 8.10 25.35
CA PRO A 139 -5.05 9.56 25.08
C PRO A 139 -3.88 10.04 24.23
N ARG A 140 -4.06 11.19 23.56
CA ARG A 140 -3.03 11.89 22.80
C ARG A 140 -3.26 13.40 22.85
N GLY A 141 -2.21 14.18 22.74
CA GLY A 141 -2.36 15.64 22.72
C GLY A 141 -1.16 16.42 23.19
N ARG A 142 -1.45 17.64 23.59
CA ARG A 142 -0.50 18.55 24.25
C ARG A 142 -1.05 18.98 25.60
N ARG A 143 -0.18 19.11 26.59
CA ARG A 143 -0.53 19.60 27.91
C ARG A 143 0.68 20.26 28.56
N VAL A 144 0.46 20.88 29.73
CA VAL A 144 1.54 21.25 30.64
C VAL A 144 1.86 20.02 31.48
N ALA A 145 3.12 19.61 31.53
CA ALA A 145 3.59 18.47 32.32
C ALA A 145 3.36 18.71 33.80
N THR A 146 2.76 17.74 34.47
CA THR A 146 2.57 17.78 35.97
C THR A 146 3.64 16.99 36.69
N ASP A 147 4.40 16.15 35.98
CA ASP A 147 5.44 15.26 36.50
C ASP A 147 6.57 15.10 35.50
N GLY A 148 7.48 14.14 35.70
CA GLY A 148 8.60 13.85 34.80
C GLY A 148 9.81 14.76 35.03
N HIS A 149 10.67 14.90 34.01
CA HIS A 149 11.94 15.63 34.12
C HIS A 149 11.79 17.17 34.15
N PHE A 150 10.70 17.69 33.57
CA PHE A 150 10.46 19.14 33.45
C PHE A 150 9.01 19.50 33.77
N PRO A 151 8.59 19.41 35.06
CA PRO A 151 7.27 19.85 35.48
C PRO A 151 7.03 21.32 35.15
N GLY A 152 5.85 21.65 34.62
CA GLY A 152 5.50 23.01 34.17
C GLY A 152 5.87 23.33 32.72
N ALA A 153 6.59 22.45 32.00
CA ALA A 153 6.88 22.62 30.59
C ALA A 153 5.72 22.12 29.71
N GLU A 154 5.62 22.65 28.50
CA GLU A 154 4.72 22.07 27.48
C GLU A 154 5.27 20.72 27.00
N GLU A 155 4.39 19.74 26.93
CA GLU A 155 4.70 18.42 26.36
C GLU A 155 3.63 17.97 25.37
N ALA A 156 4.04 17.12 24.40
CA ALA A 156 3.15 16.41 23.51
C ALA A 156 3.33 14.90 23.67
N PHE A 157 2.24 14.17 23.57
CA PHE A 157 2.26 12.72 23.74
C PHE A 157 1.27 12.02 22.84
N ASP A 158 1.61 10.81 22.42
CA ASP A 158 0.77 9.85 21.72
C ASP A 158 0.84 8.51 22.43
N THR A 159 -0.25 7.74 22.43
CA THR A 159 -0.32 6.43 23.06
C THR A 159 -0.18 5.32 22.02
N MET A 160 0.78 4.45 22.20
CA MET A 160 0.90 3.21 21.43
C MET A 160 0.02 2.13 22.08
N ARG A 161 -0.85 1.49 21.30
CA ARG A 161 -1.80 0.53 21.84
C ARG A 161 -2.19 -0.53 20.80
N TYR A 162 -2.20 -1.80 21.26
CA TYR A 162 -2.79 -2.94 20.57
C TYR A 162 -3.60 -3.81 21.53
N SER A 163 -4.73 -4.31 21.06
CA SER A 163 -5.50 -5.35 21.73
C SER A 163 -5.19 -6.73 21.13
N ARG A 164 -5.45 -7.81 21.89
CA ARG A 164 -5.23 -9.17 21.41
C ARG A 164 -5.95 -9.48 20.09
N PRO A 165 -7.27 -9.16 19.91
CA PRO A 165 -7.95 -9.45 18.65
C PRO A 165 -7.37 -8.72 17.43
N GLU A 166 -6.80 -7.52 17.62
CA GLU A 166 -6.13 -6.79 16.53
C GLU A 166 -4.87 -7.51 16.06
N ILE A 167 -4.09 -8.04 17.00
CA ILE A 167 -2.87 -8.79 16.69
C ILE A 167 -3.21 -10.17 16.12
N GLU A 168 -4.17 -10.89 16.71
CA GLU A 168 -4.59 -12.21 16.24
C GLU A 168 -5.04 -12.18 14.78
N ARG A 169 -5.95 -11.27 14.42
CA ARG A 169 -6.47 -11.18 13.04
C ARG A 169 -5.39 -10.91 12.00
N ILE A 170 -4.42 -10.03 12.30
CA ILE A 170 -3.34 -9.73 11.35
C ILE A 170 -2.31 -10.87 11.28
N ALA A 171 -2.05 -11.56 12.38
CA ALA A 171 -1.20 -12.75 12.42
C ALA A 171 -1.78 -13.87 11.56
N HIS A 172 -3.08 -14.15 11.67
CA HIS A 172 -3.76 -15.12 10.81
C HIS A 172 -3.63 -14.77 9.33
N VAL A 173 -3.80 -13.50 8.97
CA VAL A 173 -3.61 -13.02 7.59
C VAL A 173 -2.18 -13.29 7.11
N ALA A 174 -1.17 -13.02 7.93
CA ALA A 174 0.22 -13.24 7.58
C ALA A 174 0.57 -14.72 7.39
N PHE A 175 0.13 -15.59 8.29
CA PHE A 175 0.37 -17.03 8.17
C PHE A 175 -0.36 -17.63 6.96
N GLN A 176 -1.59 -17.21 6.69
CA GLN A 176 -2.35 -17.66 5.52
C GLN A 176 -1.70 -17.18 4.21
N ALA A 177 -1.16 -15.96 4.18
CA ALA A 177 -0.40 -15.47 3.03
C ALA A 177 0.89 -16.29 2.84
N ALA A 178 1.63 -16.57 3.91
CA ALA A 178 2.86 -17.35 3.85
C ALA A 178 2.65 -18.79 3.32
N ARG A 179 1.52 -19.43 3.64
CA ARG A 179 1.16 -20.77 3.08
C ARG A 179 1.07 -20.78 1.56
N LYS A 180 0.77 -19.64 0.94
CA LYS A 180 0.70 -19.49 -0.52
C LYS A 180 2.02 -19.03 -1.15
N ARG A 181 3.07 -18.91 -0.32
CA ARG A 181 4.40 -18.42 -0.68
C ARG A 181 5.48 -19.40 -0.16
N SER A 182 6.58 -18.90 0.37
CA SER A 182 7.71 -19.75 0.84
C SER A 182 7.55 -20.26 2.27
N GLN A 183 6.35 -20.19 2.84
CA GLN A 183 6.00 -20.71 4.17
C GLN A 183 6.86 -20.14 5.30
N LYS A 184 7.20 -18.83 5.20
CA LYS A 184 8.01 -18.14 6.20
C LYS A 184 7.39 -16.80 6.58
N VAL A 185 7.23 -16.56 7.89
CA VAL A 185 6.81 -15.27 8.47
C VAL A 185 7.93 -14.72 9.35
N THR A 186 8.27 -13.46 9.13
CA THR A 186 9.08 -12.67 10.06
C THR A 186 8.18 -11.65 10.75
N SER A 187 7.94 -11.84 12.05
CA SER A 187 7.22 -10.89 12.89
C SER A 187 8.19 -9.83 13.39
N VAL A 188 7.95 -8.57 12.98
CA VAL A 188 8.82 -7.45 13.33
C VAL A 188 8.22 -6.64 14.47
N ASP A 189 9.03 -6.43 15.50
CA ASP A 189 8.60 -5.83 16.77
C ASP A 189 9.72 -4.96 17.40
N LYS A 190 9.43 -4.38 18.57
CA LYS A 190 10.41 -3.73 19.46
C LYS A 190 10.22 -4.24 20.88
N SER A 191 10.07 -5.54 21.04
CA SER A 191 9.71 -6.20 22.29
C SER A 191 10.74 -6.03 23.42
N ASN A 192 11.99 -5.74 23.08
CA ASN A 192 13.03 -5.46 24.08
C ASN A 192 12.87 -4.10 24.81
N VAL A 193 11.98 -3.23 24.36
CA VAL A 193 11.77 -1.88 24.89
C VAL A 193 10.29 -1.57 25.18
N LEU A 194 9.40 -2.04 24.31
CA LEU A 194 7.99 -1.65 24.32
C LEU A 194 7.11 -2.80 24.78
N GLU A 195 6.35 -2.59 25.86
CA GLU A 195 5.39 -3.54 26.41
C GLU A 195 4.34 -3.95 25.35
N THR A 196 3.85 -2.98 24.56
CA THR A 196 2.90 -3.24 23.48
C THR A 196 3.45 -4.24 22.47
N PHE A 197 4.75 -4.18 22.15
CA PHE A 197 5.37 -5.11 21.21
C PHE A 197 5.88 -6.40 21.86
N GLN A 198 6.11 -6.45 23.18
CA GLN A 198 6.23 -7.71 23.88
C GLN A 198 4.91 -8.49 23.80
N PHE A 199 3.79 -7.81 24.05
CA PHE A 199 2.45 -8.40 23.89
C PHE A 199 2.17 -8.84 22.46
N TRP A 200 2.56 -8.03 21.44
CA TRP A 200 2.50 -8.42 20.02
C TRP A 200 3.21 -9.76 19.77
N LYS A 201 4.46 -9.87 20.21
CA LYS A 201 5.28 -11.08 20.04
C LYS A 201 4.61 -12.30 20.68
N ASP A 202 4.08 -12.15 21.90
CA ASP A 202 3.42 -13.24 22.62
C ASP A 202 2.19 -13.72 21.86
N VAL A 203 1.33 -12.82 21.39
CA VAL A 203 0.11 -13.14 20.64
C VAL A 203 0.43 -13.79 19.28
N VAL A 204 1.39 -13.24 18.52
CA VAL A 204 1.82 -13.85 17.25
C VAL A 204 2.36 -15.25 17.47
N THR A 205 3.12 -15.47 18.55
CA THR A 205 3.62 -16.81 18.93
C THR A 205 2.48 -17.77 19.29
N ASP A 206 1.44 -17.28 19.97
CA ASP A 206 0.26 -18.09 20.27
C ASP A 206 -0.48 -18.51 19.00
N VAL A 207 -0.74 -17.57 18.07
CA VAL A 207 -1.42 -17.84 16.79
C VAL A 207 -0.60 -18.82 15.93
N HIS A 208 0.73 -18.72 15.96
CA HIS A 208 1.62 -19.62 15.20
C HIS A 208 1.39 -21.11 15.52
N LYS A 209 0.92 -21.45 16.71
CA LYS A 209 0.61 -22.85 17.08
C LYS A 209 -0.43 -23.51 16.15
N GLU A 210 -1.27 -22.70 15.47
CA GLU A 210 -2.23 -23.16 14.46
C GLU A 210 -1.63 -23.31 13.06
N TYR A 211 -0.37 -22.91 12.89
CA TYR A 211 0.34 -22.89 11.60
C TYR A 211 1.70 -23.60 11.69
N PRO A 212 1.76 -24.87 12.14
CA PRO A 212 3.02 -25.59 12.35
C PRO A 212 3.81 -25.84 11.04
N ASP A 213 3.16 -25.67 9.91
CA ASP A 213 3.72 -25.76 8.55
C ASP A 213 4.42 -24.48 8.08
N VAL A 214 4.31 -23.38 8.84
CA VAL A 214 4.91 -22.08 8.50
C VAL A 214 6.02 -21.77 9.50
N ALA A 215 7.22 -21.46 9.03
CA ALA A 215 8.31 -21.01 9.89
C ALA A 215 8.04 -19.59 10.42
N LEU A 216 8.22 -19.38 11.72
CA LEU A 216 8.14 -18.07 12.37
C LEU A 216 9.50 -17.65 12.89
N ASP A 217 9.90 -16.42 12.54
CA ASP A 217 11.03 -15.72 13.12
C ASP A 217 10.56 -14.38 13.72
N HIS A 218 11.14 -13.97 14.84
CA HIS A 218 10.91 -12.66 15.45
C HIS A 218 12.15 -11.78 15.27
N MET A 219 11.96 -10.55 14.84
CA MET A 219 13.05 -9.64 14.58
C MET A 219 12.74 -8.24 15.11
N TYR A 220 13.69 -7.62 15.79
CA TYR A 220 13.55 -6.22 16.17
C TYR A 220 13.56 -5.33 14.93
N VAL A 221 12.76 -4.28 14.96
CA VAL A 221 12.55 -3.39 13.81
C VAL A 221 13.83 -2.74 13.31
N ASP A 222 14.73 -2.35 14.20
CA ASP A 222 16.04 -1.80 13.85
C ASP A 222 16.92 -2.83 13.11
N ASN A 223 16.90 -4.10 13.52
CA ASN A 223 17.55 -5.16 12.78
C ASN A 223 16.85 -5.46 11.45
N ALA A 224 15.51 -5.43 11.42
CA ALA A 224 14.75 -5.63 10.17
C ALA A 224 15.11 -4.59 9.11
N ALA A 225 15.19 -3.31 9.50
CA ALA A 225 15.65 -2.22 8.62
C ALA A 225 17.07 -2.48 8.07
N MET A 226 18.02 -2.87 8.93
CA MET A 226 19.36 -3.24 8.47
C MET A 226 19.37 -4.43 7.52
N GLN A 227 18.56 -5.45 7.79
CA GLN A 227 18.51 -6.67 6.98
C GLN A 227 17.81 -6.45 5.63
N LEU A 228 16.83 -5.56 5.54
CA LEU A 228 16.23 -5.17 4.25
C LEU A 228 17.28 -4.62 3.28
N VAL A 229 18.23 -3.84 3.76
CA VAL A 229 19.33 -3.31 2.94
C VAL A 229 20.42 -4.34 2.69
N LYS A 230 20.78 -5.13 3.72
CA LYS A 230 21.94 -6.03 3.67
C LYS A 230 21.64 -7.36 3.00
N GLU A 231 20.46 -7.93 3.28
CA GLU A 231 20.12 -9.32 2.91
C GLU A 231 18.60 -9.48 2.72
N PRO A 232 17.99 -8.67 1.79
CA PRO A 232 16.53 -8.60 1.66
C PRO A 232 15.88 -9.94 1.31
N LYS A 233 16.58 -10.82 0.60
CA LYS A 233 16.08 -12.15 0.19
C LYS A 233 15.83 -13.12 1.34
N LYS A 234 16.23 -12.77 2.56
CA LYS A 234 15.89 -13.57 3.75
C LYS A 234 14.42 -13.46 4.16
N PHE A 235 13.72 -12.40 3.72
CA PHE A 235 12.33 -12.17 4.00
C PHE A 235 11.42 -12.81 2.93
N ASP A 236 10.28 -13.33 3.37
CA ASP A 236 9.16 -13.75 2.53
C ASP A 236 7.92 -12.92 2.91
N VAL A 237 7.25 -13.27 4.01
CA VAL A 237 6.19 -12.45 4.58
C VAL A 237 6.70 -11.77 5.85
N VAL A 238 6.54 -10.47 5.91
CA VAL A 238 6.81 -9.65 7.11
C VAL A 238 5.49 -9.20 7.69
N VAL A 239 5.25 -9.41 8.99
CA VAL A 239 4.09 -8.90 9.70
C VAL A 239 4.53 -7.96 10.81
N THR A 240 3.88 -6.79 10.90
CA THR A 240 4.25 -5.77 11.90
C THR A 240 3.12 -4.78 12.17
N GLY A 241 3.29 -3.98 13.21
CA GLY A 241 2.38 -2.90 13.58
C GLY A 241 2.33 -1.76 12.55
N ASN A 242 1.48 -0.79 12.83
CA ASN A 242 1.14 0.27 11.89
C ASN A 242 2.34 1.16 11.55
N MET A 243 2.98 1.75 12.55
CA MET A 243 4.10 2.67 12.34
C MET A 243 5.31 1.98 11.72
N PHE A 244 5.70 0.82 12.23
CA PHE A 244 6.85 0.08 11.70
C PHE A 244 6.58 -0.44 10.29
N GLY A 245 5.35 -0.88 10.03
CA GLY A 245 4.93 -1.34 8.71
C GLY A 245 4.95 -0.23 7.66
N ASP A 246 4.62 1.01 8.05
CA ASP A 246 4.74 2.18 7.19
C ASP A 246 6.19 2.43 6.77
N ILE A 247 7.07 2.54 7.76
CA ILE A 247 8.49 2.85 7.53
C ILE A 247 9.19 1.74 6.73
N LEU A 248 9.02 0.48 7.15
CA LEU A 248 9.71 -0.65 6.50
C LEU A 248 9.20 -0.90 5.08
N SER A 249 7.92 -0.66 4.79
CA SER A 249 7.42 -0.83 3.43
C SER A 249 7.91 0.27 2.48
N ASP A 250 8.08 1.49 2.97
CA ASP A 250 8.67 2.58 2.20
C ASP A 250 10.18 2.33 1.96
N GLU A 251 10.90 1.81 2.97
CA GLU A 251 12.28 1.34 2.80
C GLU A 251 12.36 0.21 1.75
N ALA A 252 11.51 -0.81 1.86
CA ALA A 252 11.47 -1.91 0.91
C ALA A 252 11.14 -1.43 -0.51
N SER A 253 10.42 -0.33 -0.65
CA SER A 253 10.11 0.28 -1.93
C SER A 253 11.36 0.69 -2.70
N MET A 254 12.34 1.22 -1.99
CA MET A 254 13.58 1.67 -2.59
C MET A 254 14.46 0.53 -3.10
N LEU A 255 14.24 -0.70 -2.62
CA LEU A 255 14.94 -1.89 -3.12
C LEU A 255 14.53 -2.22 -4.56
N THR A 256 13.29 -1.90 -4.94
CA THR A 256 12.72 -2.21 -6.25
C THR A 256 13.02 -1.17 -7.33
N GLY A 257 13.68 -0.07 -6.97
CA GLY A 257 14.14 1.00 -7.85
C GLY A 257 13.16 2.18 -7.98
N SER A 258 11.88 2.01 -7.72
CA SER A 258 10.91 3.13 -7.71
C SER A 258 9.66 2.79 -6.92
N ILE A 259 9.19 3.74 -6.11
CA ILE A 259 7.89 3.68 -5.44
C ILE A 259 6.71 3.65 -6.44
N GLY A 260 6.93 4.13 -7.68
CA GLY A 260 5.96 4.07 -8.78
C GLY A 260 5.65 2.65 -9.28
N MET A 261 6.38 1.64 -8.77
CA MET A 261 6.15 0.21 -9.08
C MET A 261 5.40 -0.53 -7.98
N LEU A 262 5.08 0.11 -6.85
CA LEU A 262 4.56 -0.58 -5.67
C LEU A 262 3.06 -0.42 -5.49
N PRO A 263 2.29 -1.48 -5.74
CA PRO A 263 0.87 -1.53 -5.41
C PRO A 263 0.65 -1.69 -3.91
N SER A 264 -0.56 -1.44 -3.48
CA SER A 264 -1.01 -1.69 -2.12
C SER A 264 -2.49 -2.09 -2.09
N ALA A 265 -2.84 -2.94 -1.14
CA ALA A 265 -4.22 -3.34 -0.85
C ALA A 265 -4.48 -3.23 0.64
N SER A 266 -5.58 -2.59 1.02
CA SER A 266 -6.06 -2.55 2.40
C SER A 266 -7.39 -3.31 2.50
N LEU A 267 -7.45 -4.39 3.27
CA LEU A 267 -8.56 -5.33 3.31
C LEU A 267 -9.25 -5.36 4.67
N ASN A 268 -10.56 -5.62 4.66
CA ASN A 268 -11.31 -6.01 5.84
C ASN A 268 -11.51 -7.55 5.91
N SER A 269 -12.23 -8.01 6.94
CA SER A 269 -12.48 -9.44 7.16
C SER A 269 -13.41 -10.09 6.11
N GLN A 270 -14.09 -9.29 5.29
CA GLN A 270 -14.99 -9.75 4.22
C GLN A 270 -14.34 -9.65 2.83
N ASN A 271 -13.04 -9.39 2.76
CA ASN A 271 -12.29 -9.16 1.53
C ASN A 271 -12.75 -7.93 0.72
N GLN A 272 -13.57 -7.04 1.27
CA GLN A 272 -13.74 -5.72 0.68
C GLN A 272 -12.43 -4.95 0.88
N GLY A 273 -11.95 -4.29 -0.16
CA GLY A 273 -10.64 -3.64 -0.12
C GLY A 273 -10.59 -2.28 -0.77
N LEU A 274 -9.62 -1.48 -0.32
CA LEU A 274 -9.18 -0.25 -0.93
C LEU A 274 -7.79 -0.50 -1.54
N TYR A 275 -7.66 -0.18 -2.82
CA TYR A 275 -6.51 -0.47 -3.66
C TYR A 275 -5.91 0.83 -4.16
N GLU A 276 -4.68 1.11 -3.76
CA GLU A 276 -3.99 2.36 -4.01
C GLU A 276 -2.49 2.13 -4.25
N PRO A 277 -1.80 2.98 -5.01
CA PRO A 277 -0.34 2.94 -5.04
C PRO A 277 0.24 3.29 -3.67
N SER A 278 1.44 2.82 -3.38
CA SER A 278 2.11 3.14 -2.10
C SER A 278 2.60 4.59 -2.03
N HIS A 279 2.77 5.26 -3.18
CA HIS A 279 3.19 6.67 -3.25
C HIS A 279 2.03 7.64 -3.03
N GLY A 280 2.34 8.91 -2.75
CA GLY A 280 1.39 10.00 -2.56
C GLY A 280 0.97 10.69 -3.88
N SER A 281 0.39 11.87 -3.73
CA SER A 281 -0.19 12.70 -4.81
C SER A 281 0.82 13.43 -5.70
N ALA A 282 2.09 13.53 -5.29
CA ALA A 282 3.19 14.17 -6.01
C ALA A 282 2.76 15.47 -6.73
N PRO A 283 2.32 16.51 -5.99
CA PRO A 283 1.74 17.72 -6.57
C PRO A 283 2.72 18.49 -7.48
N ASP A 284 4.02 18.30 -7.28
CA ASP A 284 5.10 18.89 -8.08
C ASP A 284 5.14 18.40 -9.53
N ILE A 285 4.66 17.20 -9.80
CA ILE A 285 4.61 16.61 -11.16
C ILE A 285 3.18 16.43 -11.69
N ALA A 286 2.16 16.78 -10.93
CA ALA A 286 0.76 16.70 -11.33
C ALA A 286 0.51 17.52 -12.62
N GLY A 287 -0.26 16.95 -13.55
CA GLY A 287 -0.59 17.57 -14.85
C GLY A 287 0.53 17.53 -15.89
N LYS A 288 1.71 16.98 -15.55
CA LYS A 288 2.84 16.91 -16.50
C LYS A 288 2.84 15.63 -17.35
N GLY A 289 1.98 14.67 -17.05
CA GLY A 289 1.87 13.40 -17.78
C GLY A 289 3.13 12.53 -17.73
N ILE A 290 3.91 12.64 -16.64
CA ILE A 290 5.17 11.91 -16.46
C ILE A 290 5.14 10.89 -15.32
N ALA A 291 4.06 10.87 -14.54
CA ALA A 291 3.89 9.94 -13.43
C ALA A 291 3.83 8.48 -13.92
N ASN A 292 4.40 7.56 -13.15
CA ASN A 292 4.35 6.13 -13.42
C ASN A 292 2.98 5.56 -13.01
N PRO A 293 2.16 5.02 -13.93
CA PRO A 293 0.84 4.48 -13.59
C PRO A 293 0.89 3.01 -13.13
N LEU A 294 2.06 2.36 -13.19
CA LEU A 294 2.16 0.90 -13.01
C LEU A 294 1.79 0.46 -11.59
N ALA A 295 2.13 1.24 -10.56
CA ALA A 295 1.70 0.92 -9.19
C ALA A 295 0.17 0.86 -9.05
N THR A 296 -0.56 1.80 -9.66
CA THR A 296 -2.03 1.83 -9.64
C THR A 296 -2.63 0.70 -10.49
N ILE A 297 -2.04 0.41 -11.65
CA ILE A 297 -2.43 -0.72 -12.51
C ILE A 297 -2.23 -2.06 -11.77
N LEU A 298 -1.11 -2.22 -11.06
CA LEU A 298 -0.84 -3.41 -10.24
C LEU A 298 -1.75 -3.46 -9.00
N SER A 299 -2.13 -2.31 -8.42
CA SER A 299 -3.15 -2.25 -7.36
C SER A 299 -4.51 -2.73 -7.87
N ALA A 300 -4.87 -2.38 -9.12
CA ALA A 300 -6.07 -2.92 -9.76
C ALA A 300 -5.97 -4.45 -10.00
N ALA A 301 -4.80 -5.00 -10.29
CA ALA A 301 -4.59 -6.44 -10.34
C ALA A 301 -4.81 -7.10 -8.96
N MET A 302 -4.30 -6.49 -7.87
CA MET A 302 -4.58 -6.95 -6.51
C MET A 302 -6.08 -6.89 -6.19
N MET A 303 -6.80 -5.84 -6.64
CA MET A 303 -8.25 -5.71 -6.49
C MET A 303 -9.00 -6.89 -7.14
N LEU A 304 -8.63 -7.22 -8.37
CA LEU A 304 -9.19 -8.37 -9.08
C LEU A 304 -8.96 -9.68 -8.33
N ARG A 305 -7.76 -9.87 -7.79
CA ARG A 305 -7.35 -11.10 -7.10
C ARG A 305 -8.02 -11.26 -5.73
N PHE A 306 -8.02 -10.19 -4.92
CA PHE A 306 -8.40 -10.29 -3.50
C PHE A 306 -9.88 -9.99 -3.23
N SER A 307 -10.47 -8.98 -3.88
CA SER A 307 -11.88 -8.61 -3.63
C SER A 307 -12.84 -9.17 -4.68
N LEU A 308 -12.42 -9.25 -5.94
CA LEU A 308 -13.33 -9.55 -7.05
C LEU A 308 -13.27 -11.01 -7.54
N ASN A 309 -12.42 -11.83 -6.94
CA ASN A 309 -12.22 -13.25 -7.28
C ASN A 309 -11.93 -13.49 -8.78
N GLN A 310 -11.12 -12.61 -9.39
CA GLN A 310 -10.72 -12.62 -10.79
C GLN A 310 -9.20 -12.83 -10.92
N ALA A 311 -8.67 -13.92 -10.35
CA ALA A 311 -7.22 -14.17 -10.28
C ALA A 311 -6.59 -14.27 -11.67
N GLU A 312 -7.24 -14.93 -12.63
CA GLU A 312 -6.73 -15.05 -14.00
C GLU A 312 -6.59 -13.68 -14.70
N SER A 313 -7.56 -12.79 -14.49
CA SER A 313 -7.48 -11.43 -15.02
C SER A 313 -6.40 -10.59 -14.34
N ALA A 314 -6.14 -10.83 -13.07
CA ALA A 314 -5.01 -10.23 -12.36
C ALA A 314 -3.67 -10.70 -12.95
N ASP A 315 -3.51 -12.01 -13.19
CA ASP A 315 -2.31 -12.59 -13.82
C ASP A 315 -2.07 -11.99 -15.23
N ARG A 316 -3.13 -11.74 -16.00
CA ARG A 316 -3.05 -11.08 -17.32
C ARG A 316 -2.48 -9.67 -17.20
N ILE A 317 -2.91 -8.87 -16.22
CA ILE A 317 -2.35 -7.52 -15.97
C ILE A 317 -0.88 -7.61 -15.58
N GLU A 318 -0.53 -8.46 -14.62
CA GLU A 318 0.84 -8.63 -14.16
C GLU A 318 1.79 -9.08 -15.29
N THR A 319 1.33 -10.01 -16.12
CA THR A 319 2.07 -10.47 -17.31
C THR A 319 2.23 -9.36 -18.34
N ALA A 320 1.19 -8.55 -18.55
CA ALA A 320 1.25 -7.41 -19.46
C ALA A 320 2.26 -6.36 -18.99
N VAL A 321 2.28 -6.05 -17.68
CA VAL A 321 3.27 -5.13 -17.12
C VAL A 321 4.69 -5.65 -17.33
N LYS A 322 4.96 -6.92 -17.04
CA LYS A 322 6.27 -7.54 -17.31
C LYS A 322 6.66 -7.44 -18.78
N SER A 323 5.73 -7.74 -19.69
CA SER A 323 5.97 -7.67 -21.15
C SER A 323 6.30 -6.24 -21.61
N VAL A 324 5.62 -5.23 -21.06
CA VAL A 324 5.89 -3.82 -21.36
C VAL A 324 7.28 -3.42 -20.87
N LEU A 325 7.65 -3.81 -19.65
CA LEU A 325 8.99 -3.56 -19.12
C LEU A 325 10.08 -4.27 -19.95
N ALA A 326 9.85 -5.52 -20.35
CA ALA A 326 10.76 -6.29 -21.20
C ALA A 326 10.92 -5.66 -22.60
N SER A 327 9.91 -4.91 -23.10
CA SER A 327 10.03 -4.16 -24.36
C SER A 327 10.89 -2.89 -24.27
N GLY A 328 11.40 -2.55 -23.07
CA GLY A 328 12.27 -1.40 -22.84
C GLY A 328 11.55 -0.08 -22.62
N LEU A 329 10.21 -0.07 -22.47
CA LEU A 329 9.46 1.16 -22.16
C LEU A 329 9.62 1.55 -20.68
N ARG A 330 9.85 2.82 -20.41
CA ARG A 330 10.10 3.36 -19.03
C ARG A 330 9.47 4.72 -18.85
N THR A 331 8.81 4.92 -17.73
CA THR A 331 8.53 6.27 -17.23
C THR A 331 9.79 6.90 -16.64
N VAL A 332 9.75 8.20 -16.36
CA VAL A 332 10.96 8.97 -15.99
C VAL A 332 11.64 8.44 -14.73
N ASP A 333 10.86 7.92 -13.77
CA ASP A 333 11.32 7.41 -12.46
C ASP A 333 12.10 6.09 -12.55
N ILE A 334 11.82 5.28 -13.58
CA ILE A 334 12.45 3.98 -13.83
C ILE A 334 13.29 3.97 -15.12
N TRP A 335 13.55 5.14 -15.69
CA TRP A 335 14.31 5.25 -16.93
C TRP A 335 15.80 4.97 -16.70
N SER A 336 16.39 4.25 -17.63
CA SER A 336 17.84 4.03 -17.71
C SER A 336 18.32 4.14 -19.16
N GLU A 337 19.62 4.35 -19.33
CA GLU A 337 20.24 4.40 -20.66
C GLU A 337 19.97 3.10 -21.45
N GLY A 338 19.66 3.23 -22.75
CA GLY A 338 19.28 2.11 -23.59
C GLY A 338 17.81 1.75 -23.58
N THR A 339 16.98 2.46 -22.78
CA THR A 339 15.52 2.28 -22.73
C THR A 339 14.76 3.45 -23.37
N HIS A 340 13.47 3.26 -23.64
CA HIS A 340 12.61 4.26 -24.26
C HIS A 340 11.75 4.97 -23.21
N LYS A 341 11.95 6.29 -23.05
CA LYS A 341 11.15 7.11 -22.14
C LYS A 341 9.76 7.33 -22.72
N VAL A 342 8.73 7.07 -21.91
CA VAL A 342 7.32 7.26 -22.26
C VAL A 342 6.59 8.07 -21.18
N SER A 343 5.48 8.69 -21.57
CA SER A 343 4.56 9.39 -20.68
C SER A 343 3.70 8.41 -19.89
N THR A 344 2.97 8.95 -18.89
CA THR A 344 1.95 8.22 -18.12
C THR A 344 0.95 7.52 -19.05
N ARG A 345 0.43 8.28 -20.02
CA ARG A 345 -0.55 7.78 -21.00
C ARG A 345 0.02 6.69 -21.89
N GLU A 346 1.19 6.89 -22.47
CA GLU A 346 1.82 5.91 -23.36
C GLU A 346 2.13 4.60 -22.62
N MET A 347 2.53 4.68 -21.34
CA MET A 347 2.74 3.49 -20.50
C MET A 347 1.42 2.73 -20.29
N GLY A 348 0.33 3.41 -19.94
CA GLY A 348 -0.99 2.79 -19.79
C GLY A 348 -1.50 2.16 -21.09
N GLU A 349 -1.38 2.87 -22.22
CA GLU A 349 -1.74 2.35 -23.55
C GLU A 349 -0.90 1.11 -23.93
N ALA A 350 0.37 1.06 -23.56
CA ALA A 350 1.23 -0.10 -23.80
C ALA A 350 0.74 -1.33 -23.02
N VAL A 351 0.32 -1.15 -21.76
CA VAL A 351 -0.25 -2.25 -20.95
C VAL A 351 -1.57 -2.74 -21.56
N VAL A 352 -2.48 -1.84 -21.94
CA VAL A 352 -3.73 -2.18 -22.64
C VAL A 352 -3.46 -3.00 -23.89
N LYS A 353 -2.50 -2.57 -24.72
CA LYS A 353 -2.11 -3.28 -25.94
C LYS A 353 -1.53 -4.67 -25.65
N ALA A 354 -0.76 -4.82 -24.57
CA ALA A 354 -0.21 -6.12 -24.19
C ALA A 354 -1.31 -7.10 -23.75
N ILE A 355 -2.31 -6.63 -22.96
CA ILE A 355 -3.47 -7.44 -22.54
C ILE A 355 -4.28 -7.93 -23.75
N THR A 356 -4.58 -7.04 -24.70
CA THR A 356 -5.41 -7.38 -25.87
C THR A 356 -4.74 -8.32 -26.87
N LYS A 357 -3.40 -8.35 -26.92
CA LYS A 357 -2.65 -9.31 -27.74
C LYS A 357 -2.74 -10.73 -27.20
N THR A 358 -2.72 -10.91 -25.89
CA THR A 358 -2.77 -12.21 -25.21
C THR A 358 -4.13 -12.90 -25.39
N THR A 359 -5.19 -12.15 -25.68
CA THR A 359 -6.56 -12.69 -25.87
C THR A 359 -6.78 -13.24 -27.28
N LYS A 360 -5.88 -12.99 -28.25
CA LYS A 360 -6.03 -13.38 -29.67
C LYS A 360 -5.10 -14.54 -30.10
N GLY A 361 -4.35 -15.11 -29.19
CA GLY A 361 -3.50 -16.30 -29.40
C GLY A 361 -3.98 -17.46 -28.54
#